data_47400c58834fe8d66da26b9cfa8907e2
#
_entry.id   47400c58834fe8d66da26b9cfa8907e2
#
_cell.length_a   1.000
_cell.length_b   1.000
_cell.length_c   1.000
_cell.angle_alpha   90.00
_cell.angle_beta   90.00
_cell.angle_gamma   90.00
#
_symmetry.space_group_name_H-M   'P 1'
#
loop_
_entity.id
_entity.type
_entity.pdbx_description
1 polymer ?
#
loop_
_entity_poly.entity_id
_entity_poly.type
_entity_poly.pdbx_seq_one_letter_code
_entity_poly.pdbx_strand_id
1 'polypeptide(L)'
;MINSIVNIIKLIKYILSIGILVLLNSSLSADDNTNFRQVETTGRAVLISGDIETSRKRALEDALYIAALKGGADINGFSAITSNTVINDQSIVKATNRVLDFKILSEKQSKEFISIKISAVVGGKLSKNNCKNRPINITLFKGSYNIESNVPSKLARYTPIWYGGIYDVISRLPNVKAINHKSKSLEQIIKSLSNPSFDYNALTNGLPIIQAGDYSLVPELLLTESNKQNSFSNYLLRVSFKIFKGPGIKLTATKTYDLPIEYQYKSKFQFINNISTSDIQLVDQNVHDHMLLAATKFLQDLNCRPLEGKLKVNEGSLIVDLGRKQGLKQKQIGLVKGINIKNSMLNNSSVIVHTNMVYDNYSILLPLNDNVKLSNLDNMIVEFVE
;
A
#
# COMPACT_ATOMS: atom_id res chain seq x y z
N MET A 1 -48.61 -3.63 -45.22
CA MET A 1 -47.21 -3.15 -45.08
C MET A 1 -47.07 -2.12 -43.93
N ILE A 2 -47.95 -1.15 -43.78
CA ILE A 2 -47.85 -0.10 -42.74
C ILE A 2 -47.98 -0.66 -41.31
N ASN A 3 -48.89 -1.62 -41.04
CA ASN A 3 -49.04 -2.22 -39.72
C ASN A 3 -47.83 -3.04 -39.24
N SER A 4 -47.05 -3.63 -40.17
CA SER A 4 -45.86 -4.36 -39.85
C SER A 4 -44.72 -3.42 -39.40
N ILE A 5 -44.57 -2.24 -39.98
CA ILE A 5 -43.59 -1.22 -39.65
C ILE A 5 -43.87 -0.63 -38.27
N VAL A 6 -45.15 -0.38 -37.92
CA VAL A 6 -45.55 0.14 -36.62
C VAL A 6 -45.22 -0.83 -35.49
N ASN A 7 -45.41 -2.14 -35.73
CA ASN A 7 -45.07 -3.17 -34.73
C ASN A 7 -43.55 -3.31 -34.53
N ILE A 8 -42.76 -3.16 -35.58
CA ILE A 8 -41.29 -3.17 -35.48
C ILE A 8 -40.81 -1.97 -34.66
N ILE A 9 -41.35 -0.79 -34.90
CA ILE A 9 -40.99 0.44 -34.14
C ILE A 9 -41.34 0.31 -32.65
N LYS A 10 -42.49 -0.28 -32.33
CA LYS A 10 -42.87 -0.56 -30.94
C LYS A 10 -41.92 -1.57 -30.27
N LEU A 11 -41.53 -2.62 -30.99
CA LEU A 11 -40.57 -3.62 -30.49
C LEU A 11 -39.20 -3.03 -30.20
N ILE A 12 -38.67 -2.16 -31.09
CA ILE A 12 -37.39 -1.46 -30.91
C ILE A 12 -37.44 -0.51 -29.69
N LYS A 13 -38.55 0.22 -29.48
CA LYS A 13 -38.72 1.06 -28.30
C LYS A 13 -38.75 0.23 -27.00
N TYR A 14 -39.38 -0.95 -27.01
CA TYR A 14 -39.40 -1.85 -25.85
C TYR A 14 -38.02 -2.42 -25.53
N ILE A 15 -37.27 -2.84 -26.54
CA ILE A 15 -35.90 -3.34 -26.37
C ILE A 15 -34.95 -2.21 -25.87
N LEU A 16 -35.13 -0.99 -26.39
CA LEU A 16 -34.34 0.17 -25.95
C LEU A 16 -34.63 0.56 -24.49
N SER A 17 -35.91 0.48 -24.07
CA SER A 17 -36.29 0.78 -22.67
C SER A 17 -35.79 -0.26 -21.68
N ILE A 18 -35.77 -1.55 -22.05
CA ILE A 18 -35.21 -2.63 -21.24
C ILE A 18 -33.68 -2.50 -21.17
N GLY A 19 -33.02 -2.14 -22.26
CA GLY A 19 -31.57 -1.90 -22.28
C GLY A 19 -31.13 -0.76 -21.35
N ILE A 20 -31.91 0.33 -21.28
CA ILE A 20 -31.65 1.45 -20.37
C ILE A 20 -31.88 1.05 -18.89
N LEU A 21 -32.87 0.21 -18.63
CA LEU A 21 -33.19 -0.26 -17.27
C LEU A 21 -32.10 -1.22 -16.72
N VAL A 22 -31.45 -2.00 -17.59
CA VAL A 22 -30.36 -2.90 -17.23
C VAL A 22 -29.05 -2.12 -16.96
N LEU A 23 -28.82 -1.02 -17.66
CA LEU A 23 -27.64 -0.16 -17.45
C LEU A 23 -27.72 0.68 -16.16
N LEU A 24 -28.94 0.91 -15.63
CA LEU A 24 -29.13 1.62 -14.35
C LEU A 24 -28.96 0.71 -13.10
N ASN A 25 -28.87 -0.61 -13.27
CA ASN A 25 -28.61 -1.57 -12.21
C ASN A 25 -27.13 -1.99 -12.09
N SER A 26 -26.19 -1.25 -12.70
CA SER A 26 -24.79 -1.33 -12.29
C SER A 26 -24.72 -0.76 -10.88
N SER A 27 -25.13 -1.58 -9.90
CA SER A 27 -24.83 -1.37 -8.50
C SER A 27 -23.33 -1.08 -8.40
N LEU A 28 -23.00 0.13 -7.96
CA LEU A 28 -21.70 0.42 -7.40
C LEU A 28 -21.50 -0.61 -6.28
N SER A 29 -20.80 -1.69 -6.58
CA SER A 29 -20.19 -2.52 -5.57
C SER A 29 -19.18 -1.61 -4.90
N ALA A 30 -19.55 -1.00 -3.79
CA ALA A 30 -18.61 -0.41 -2.88
C ALA A 30 -17.68 -1.56 -2.47
N ASP A 31 -16.44 -1.48 -2.88
CA ASP A 31 -15.38 -2.43 -2.53
C ASP A 31 -15.10 -2.25 -1.02
N ASP A 32 -15.81 -3.03 -0.20
CA ASP A 32 -15.90 -2.91 1.27
C ASP A 32 -14.64 -3.49 1.98
N ASN A 33 -13.53 -3.61 1.26
CA ASN A 33 -12.27 -4.17 1.76
C ASN A 33 -11.30 -3.12 2.31
N THR A 34 -11.78 -1.98 2.79
CA THR A 34 -10.94 -1.02 3.50
C THR A 34 -10.81 -1.44 4.96
N ASN A 35 -9.56 -1.61 5.43
CA ASN A 35 -9.27 -1.88 6.85
C ASN A 35 -9.72 -0.75 7.80
N PHE A 36 -10.23 0.33 7.25
CA PHE A 36 -10.74 1.51 7.94
C PHE A 36 -12.07 1.92 7.33
N ARG A 37 -13.02 2.16 8.20
CA ARG A 37 -14.39 2.53 7.82
C ARG A 37 -14.83 3.75 8.59
N GLN A 38 -15.37 4.73 7.89
CA GLN A 38 -16.07 5.85 8.52
C GLN A 38 -17.52 5.45 8.79
N VAL A 39 -17.93 5.56 10.06
CA VAL A 39 -19.28 5.20 10.49
C VAL A 39 -19.93 6.34 11.27
N GLU A 40 -21.22 6.53 11.06
CA GLU A 40 -22.01 7.44 11.88
C GLU A 40 -22.80 6.64 12.91
N THR A 41 -22.74 7.09 14.15
CA THR A 41 -23.44 6.47 15.29
C THR A 41 -24.02 7.51 16.20
N THR A 42 -25.02 7.09 16.98
CA THR A 42 -25.67 7.93 17.98
C THR A 42 -25.70 7.16 19.29
N GLY A 43 -25.08 7.71 20.32
CA GLY A 43 -25.15 7.19 21.68
C GLY A 43 -26.14 8.01 22.53
N ARG A 44 -26.64 7.40 23.59
CA ARG A 44 -27.59 8.01 24.53
C ARG A 44 -27.25 7.67 25.96
N ALA A 45 -27.51 8.63 26.86
CA ALA A 45 -27.42 8.40 28.29
C ALA A 45 -28.54 9.15 29.01
N VAL A 46 -29.03 8.54 30.09
CA VAL A 46 -30.04 9.15 30.95
C VAL A 46 -29.43 10.39 31.60
N LEU A 47 -30.22 11.45 31.69
CA LEU A 47 -29.82 12.69 32.35
C LEU A 47 -29.86 12.50 33.85
N ILE A 48 -28.72 12.62 34.51
CA ILE A 48 -28.61 12.60 35.97
C ILE A 48 -28.82 14.00 36.47
N SER A 49 -29.80 14.20 37.38
CA SER A 49 -30.09 15.51 37.96
C SER A 49 -28.85 16.10 38.64
N GLY A 50 -28.42 17.25 38.14
CA GLY A 50 -27.26 17.99 38.66
C GLY A 50 -25.92 17.62 38.03
N ASP A 51 -25.82 16.57 37.18
CA ASP A 51 -24.58 16.16 36.54
C ASP A 51 -24.76 15.89 35.02
N ILE A 52 -24.90 16.98 34.28
CA ILE A 52 -25.04 16.95 32.83
C ILE A 52 -23.76 16.47 32.18
N GLU A 53 -22.59 16.80 32.73
CA GLU A 53 -21.30 16.45 32.11
C GLU A 53 -21.04 14.94 32.15
N THR A 54 -21.36 14.25 33.25
CA THR A 54 -21.27 12.81 33.35
C THR A 54 -22.24 12.12 32.37
N SER A 55 -23.47 12.64 32.26
CA SER A 55 -24.46 12.11 31.31
C SER A 55 -24.00 12.30 29.85
N ARG A 56 -23.40 13.45 29.54
CA ARG A 56 -22.78 13.75 28.26
C ARG A 56 -21.64 12.79 27.94
N LYS A 57 -20.74 12.57 28.89
CA LYS A 57 -19.63 11.63 28.73
C LYS A 57 -20.12 10.20 28.46
N ARG A 58 -21.11 9.72 29.20
CA ARG A 58 -21.72 8.40 28.99
C ARG A 58 -22.40 8.28 27.63
N ALA A 59 -23.09 9.30 27.14
CA ALA A 59 -23.67 9.31 25.81
C ALA A 59 -22.61 9.24 24.71
N LEU A 60 -21.46 9.90 24.90
CA LEU A 60 -20.34 9.82 23.98
C LEU A 60 -19.67 8.44 24.01
N GLU A 61 -19.46 7.87 25.19
CA GLU A 61 -18.91 6.51 25.36
C GLU A 61 -19.82 5.47 24.67
N ASP A 62 -21.14 5.58 24.79
CA ASP A 62 -22.10 4.72 24.11
C ASP A 62 -22.01 4.87 22.58
N ALA A 63 -21.92 6.12 22.07
CA ALA A 63 -21.72 6.37 20.65
C ALA A 63 -20.43 5.74 20.10
N LEU A 64 -19.33 5.84 20.83
CA LEU A 64 -18.04 5.26 20.47
C LEU A 64 -18.07 3.72 20.51
N TYR A 65 -18.75 3.14 21.51
CA TYR A 65 -18.93 1.70 21.58
C TYR A 65 -19.73 1.17 20.38
N ILE A 66 -20.85 1.81 20.02
CA ILE A 66 -21.65 1.45 18.85
C ILE A 66 -20.82 1.61 17.56
N ALA A 67 -19.95 2.64 17.48
CA ALA A 67 -19.05 2.82 16.34
C ALA A 67 -18.06 1.67 16.20
N ALA A 68 -17.44 1.23 17.30
CA ALA A 68 -16.54 0.09 17.31
C ALA A 68 -17.23 -1.21 16.87
N LEU A 69 -18.49 -1.43 17.31
CA LEU A 69 -19.31 -2.57 16.88
C LEU A 69 -19.63 -2.53 15.39
N LYS A 70 -20.02 -1.37 14.85
CA LYS A 70 -20.29 -1.21 13.41
C LYS A 70 -19.03 -1.39 12.55
N GLY A 71 -17.87 -1.14 13.09
CA GLY A 71 -16.58 -1.38 12.43
C GLY A 71 -16.21 -2.85 12.29
N GLY A 72 -16.92 -3.72 12.96
CA GLY A 72 -16.71 -5.17 13.05
C GLY A 72 -16.60 -5.58 14.52
N ALA A 73 -17.36 -6.57 14.91
CA ALA A 73 -17.31 -7.16 16.24
C ALA A 73 -17.31 -8.68 16.14
N ASP A 74 -16.43 -9.33 16.92
CA ASP A 74 -16.54 -10.76 17.17
C ASP A 74 -17.53 -10.96 18.32
N ILE A 75 -18.63 -11.66 18.05
CA ILE A 75 -19.62 -12.02 19.04
C ILE A 75 -19.27 -13.42 19.55
N ASN A 76 -18.71 -13.50 20.73
CA ASN A 76 -18.56 -14.74 21.44
C ASN A 76 -19.74 -14.91 22.39
N GLY A 77 -20.79 -15.59 21.93
CA GLY A 77 -21.90 -15.98 22.77
C GLY A 77 -21.55 -17.22 23.56
N PHE A 78 -21.74 -17.20 24.88
CA PHE A 78 -21.78 -18.43 25.67
C PHE A 78 -23.05 -18.45 26.51
N SER A 79 -23.74 -19.59 26.50
CA SER A 79 -24.83 -19.90 27.45
C SER A 79 -24.28 -20.76 28.57
N ALA A 80 -24.30 -20.29 29.80
CA ALA A 80 -24.07 -21.15 30.98
C ALA A 80 -25.42 -21.59 31.49
N ILE A 81 -25.77 -22.85 31.28
CA ILE A 81 -26.96 -23.52 31.90
C ILE A 81 -26.48 -24.15 33.21
N THR A 82 -26.80 -23.52 34.31
CA THR A 82 -26.74 -24.17 35.63
C THR A 82 -28.11 -24.73 35.94
N SER A 83 -28.14 -25.94 36.46
CA SER A 83 -29.30 -26.82 36.65
C SER A 83 -30.40 -26.33 37.62
N ASN A 84 -30.32 -25.14 38.13
CA ASN A 84 -31.40 -24.48 38.87
C ASN A 84 -31.30 -22.96 38.71
N THR A 85 -32.15 -22.41 37.87
CA THR A 85 -32.49 -20.98 37.72
C THR A 85 -31.51 -20.06 37.02
N VAL A 86 -32.13 -19.32 36.08
CA VAL A 86 -31.72 -18.07 35.45
C VAL A 86 -30.61 -18.18 34.41
N ILE A 87 -31.04 -18.21 33.23
CA ILE A 87 -30.30 -17.94 31.99
C ILE A 87 -29.72 -16.53 32.10
N ASN A 88 -28.43 -16.45 32.38
CA ASN A 88 -27.65 -15.25 32.07
C ASN A 88 -27.11 -15.40 30.66
N ASP A 89 -27.86 -14.96 29.66
CA ASP A 89 -27.33 -14.73 28.31
C ASP A 89 -26.37 -13.56 28.37
N GLN A 90 -25.16 -13.80 28.78
CA GLN A 90 -24.07 -12.86 28.64
C GLN A 90 -23.43 -13.08 27.27
N SER A 91 -23.90 -12.36 26.27
CA SER A 91 -23.17 -12.20 25.03
C SER A 91 -22.00 -11.25 25.29
N ILE A 92 -20.80 -11.77 25.33
CA ILE A 92 -19.59 -10.95 25.37
C ILE A 92 -19.32 -10.48 23.93
N VAL A 93 -19.74 -9.26 23.61
CA VAL A 93 -19.40 -8.62 22.34
C VAL A 93 -18.03 -8.00 22.49
N LYS A 94 -17.03 -8.59 21.83
CA LYS A 94 -15.68 -8.05 21.75
C LYS A 94 -15.56 -7.24 20.46
N ALA A 95 -15.44 -5.93 20.56
CA ALA A 95 -15.09 -5.11 19.39
C ALA A 95 -13.65 -5.45 18.97
N THR A 96 -13.49 -6.09 17.82
CA THR A 96 -12.18 -6.36 17.21
C THR A 96 -11.55 -5.14 16.61
N ASN A 97 -12.38 -4.18 16.21
CA ASN A 97 -11.98 -2.90 15.68
C ASN A 97 -12.07 -1.80 16.73
N ARG A 98 -11.08 -0.91 16.73
CA ARG A 98 -11.00 0.24 17.63
C ARG A 98 -11.40 1.51 16.90
N VAL A 99 -11.97 2.45 17.65
CA VAL A 99 -12.15 3.81 17.16
C VAL A 99 -10.79 4.49 17.14
N LEU A 100 -10.40 5.02 15.98
CA LEU A 100 -9.11 5.70 15.77
C LEU A 100 -9.23 7.20 15.98
N ASP A 101 -10.34 7.79 15.51
CA ASP A 101 -10.67 9.19 15.66
C ASP A 101 -12.19 9.40 15.50
N PHE A 102 -12.73 10.50 15.99
CA PHE A 102 -14.14 10.83 15.84
C PHE A 102 -14.38 12.34 15.85
N LYS A 103 -15.52 12.73 15.27
CA LYS A 103 -16.05 14.11 15.30
C LYS A 103 -17.49 14.07 15.81
N ILE A 104 -17.84 14.97 16.74
CA ILE A 104 -19.23 15.14 17.17
C ILE A 104 -19.96 15.93 16.08
N LEU A 105 -21.03 15.35 15.52
CA LEU A 105 -21.86 15.95 14.48
C LEU A 105 -23.00 16.77 15.10
N SER A 106 -23.61 16.25 16.16
CA SER A 106 -24.68 16.95 16.86
C SER A 106 -24.86 16.42 18.27
N GLU A 107 -25.32 17.27 19.15
CA GLU A 107 -25.68 16.97 20.52
C GLU A 107 -27.11 17.46 20.77
N LYS A 108 -27.95 16.63 21.37
CA LYS A 108 -29.35 16.94 21.70
C LYS A 108 -29.62 16.54 23.12
N GLN A 109 -30.12 17.49 23.91
CA GLN A 109 -30.55 17.26 25.29
C GLN A 109 -32.08 17.33 25.36
N SER A 110 -32.66 16.31 25.97
CA SER A 110 -34.07 16.28 26.35
C SER A 110 -34.24 16.36 27.87
N LYS A 111 -35.44 16.29 28.41
CA LYS A 111 -35.66 16.27 29.85
C LYS A 111 -35.12 15.01 30.53
N GLU A 112 -35.02 13.89 29.81
CA GLU A 112 -34.71 12.56 30.34
C GLU A 112 -33.37 12.02 29.89
N PHE A 113 -32.85 12.45 28.75
CA PHE A 113 -31.62 11.91 28.18
C PHE A 113 -30.82 12.92 27.36
N ILE A 114 -29.53 12.66 27.24
CA ILE A 114 -28.62 13.31 26.28
C ILE A 114 -28.36 12.32 25.14
N SER A 115 -28.38 12.79 23.91
CA SER A 115 -28.05 12.05 22.70
C SER A 115 -26.94 12.74 21.93
N ILE A 116 -25.85 11.99 21.64
CA ILE A 116 -24.70 12.52 20.89
C ILE A 116 -24.54 11.69 19.61
N LYS A 117 -24.58 12.39 18.46
CA LYS A 117 -24.28 11.80 17.15
C LYS A 117 -22.82 12.10 16.81
N ILE A 118 -22.09 11.05 16.43
CA ILE A 118 -20.68 11.15 16.01
C ILE A 118 -20.49 10.57 14.62
N SER A 119 -19.47 11.08 13.92
CA SER A 119 -18.82 10.42 12.80
C SER A 119 -17.46 9.90 13.32
N ALA A 120 -17.23 8.61 13.22
CA ALA A 120 -16.03 7.96 13.73
C ALA A 120 -15.34 7.15 12.64
N VAL A 121 -14.01 7.12 12.66
CA VAL A 121 -13.21 6.19 11.85
C VAL A 121 -12.85 5.02 12.73
N VAL A 122 -13.29 3.84 12.30
CA VAL A 122 -13.04 2.56 12.97
C VAL A 122 -12.15 1.70 12.10
N GLY A 123 -11.24 0.95 12.71
CA GLY A 123 -10.34 0.09 11.97
C GLY A 123 -9.72 -1.00 12.84
N GLY A 124 -9.48 -2.15 12.23
CA GLY A 124 -8.75 -3.26 12.80
C GLY A 124 -7.23 -3.11 12.66
N LYS A 125 -6.51 -4.13 13.06
CA LYS A 125 -5.09 -4.25 12.70
C LYS A 125 -4.99 -4.40 11.18
N LEU A 126 -4.09 -3.64 10.55
CA LEU A 126 -3.75 -3.79 9.14
C LEU A 126 -3.52 -5.27 8.84
N SER A 127 -4.42 -5.89 8.07
CA SER A 127 -4.20 -7.23 7.55
C SER A 127 -3.15 -7.12 6.45
N LYS A 128 -2.05 -7.86 6.58
CA LYS A 128 -1.00 -7.92 5.55
C LYS A 128 -1.48 -8.51 4.22
N ASN A 129 -2.71 -9.02 4.16
CA ASN A 129 -3.20 -9.79 3.03
C ASN A 129 -4.01 -8.99 2.00
N ASN A 130 -4.35 -7.74 2.27
CA ASN A 130 -5.16 -6.90 1.37
C ASN A 130 -4.30 -5.79 0.75
N CYS A 131 -3.29 -6.20 -0.02
CA CYS A 131 -2.44 -5.25 -0.74
C CYS A 131 -3.12 -4.89 -2.06
N LYS A 132 -3.57 -3.64 -2.21
CA LYS A 132 -4.15 -3.15 -3.47
C LYS A 132 -3.04 -2.82 -4.47
N ASN A 133 -3.29 -3.19 -5.73
CA ASN A 133 -2.43 -2.81 -6.84
C ASN A 133 -2.54 -1.30 -7.09
N ARG A 134 -1.52 -0.55 -6.72
CA ARG A 134 -1.38 0.88 -7.02
C ARG A 134 -0.29 1.11 -8.07
N PRO A 135 -0.31 2.24 -8.79
CA PRO A 135 0.82 2.62 -9.64
C PRO A 135 2.06 2.82 -8.77
N ILE A 136 3.18 2.23 -9.20
CA ILE A 136 4.48 2.35 -8.53
C ILE A 136 5.47 2.96 -9.50
N ASN A 137 6.04 4.11 -9.14
CA ASN A 137 7.12 4.73 -9.89
C ASN A 137 8.46 4.20 -9.36
N ILE A 138 9.26 3.62 -10.24
CA ILE A 138 10.59 3.07 -9.89
C ILE A 138 11.64 3.69 -10.81
N THR A 139 12.61 4.38 -10.22
CA THR A 139 13.80 4.83 -10.93
C THR A 139 14.91 3.80 -10.76
N LEU A 140 15.35 3.22 -11.87
CA LEU A 140 16.38 2.18 -11.90
C LEU A 140 17.76 2.83 -12.10
N PHE A 141 18.66 2.66 -11.14
CA PHE A 141 20.01 3.17 -11.17
C PHE A 141 21.05 2.11 -11.52
N LYS A 142 22.26 2.56 -11.81
CA LYS A 142 23.41 1.68 -12.04
C LYS A 142 23.65 0.84 -10.79
N GLY A 143 23.61 -0.46 -10.95
CA GLY A 143 23.99 -1.43 -9.95
C GLY A 143 25.35 -2.05 -10.24
N SER A 144 25.58 -3.25 -9.72
CA SER A 144 26.81 -4.00 -9.92
C SER A 144 26.52 -5.48 -10.13
N TYR A 145 27.47 -6.19 -10.72
CA TYR A 145 27.49 -7.65 -10.71
C TYR A 145 28.86 -8.15 -10.35
N ASN A 146 28.91 -9.29 -9.66
CA ASN A 146 30.13 -9.97 -9.28
C ASN A 146 30.02 -11.46 -9.65
N ILE A 147 31.15 -12.06 -10.01
CA ILE A 147 31.25 -13.45 -10.43
C ILE A 147 32.40 -14.06 -9.65
N GLU A 148 32.15 -15.15 -8.94
CA GLU A 148 33.19 -15.87 -8.22
C GLU A 148 34.11 -16.62 -9.18
N SER A 149 35.36 -16.81 -8.78
CA SER A 149 36.42 -17.37 -9.61
C SER A 149 36.22 -18.85 -10.02
N ASN A 150 35.42 -19.57 -9.26
CA ASN A 150 35.08 -20.99 -9.49
C ASN A 150 33.92 -21.20 -10.51
N VAL A 151 33.31 -20.11 -11.00
CA VAL A 151 32.24 -20.16 -11.98
C VAL A 151 32.81 -20.42 -13.40
N PRO A 152 32.24 -21.35 -14.19
CA PRO A 152 32.67 -21.60 -15.55
C PRO A 152 32.57 -20.36 -16.43
N SER A 153 33.60 -20.12 -17.24
CA SER A 153 33.69 -18.93 -18.12
C SER A 153 32.51 -18.78 -19.08
N LYS A 154 31.93 -19.91 -19.52
CA LYS A 154 30.74 -19.91 -20.39
C LYS A 154 29.52 -19.35 -19.66
N LEU A 155 29.31 -19.73 -18.40
CA LEU A 155 28.23 -19.23 -17.57
C LEU A 155 28.48 -17.75 -17.14
N ALA A 156 29.74 -17.45 -16.80
CA ALA A 156 30.16 -16.10 -16.42
C ALA A 156 29.85 -15.04 -17.51
N ARG A 157 29.95 -15.40 -18.80
CA ARG A 157 29.64 -14.50 -19.93
C ARG A 157 28.20 -14.07 -19.98
N TYR A 158 27.26 -14.82 -19.41
CA TYR A 158 25.85 -14.48 -19.38
C TYR A 158 25.47 -13.51 -18.24
N THR A 159 26.32 -13.40 -17.20
CA THR A 159 26.02 -12.50 -16.05
C THR A 159 25.76 -11.05 -16.46
N PRO A 160 26.53 -10.42 -17.37
CA PRO A 160 26.21 -9.07 -17.87
C PRO A 160 24.87 -9.00 -18.63
N ILE A 161 24.49 -10.07 -19.34
CA ILE A 161 23.21 -10.17 -20.05
C ILE A 161 22.07 -10.23 -19.05
N TRP A 162 22.18 -11.08 -18.03
CA TRP A 162 21.20 -11.18 -16.94
C TRP A 162 21.09 -9.90 -16.14
N TYR A 163 22.22 -9.25 -15.88
CA TYR A 163 22.21 -7.93 -15.25
C TYR A 163 21.45 -6.90 -16.07
N GLY A 164 21.65 -6.85 -17.38
CA GLY A 164 20.86 -6.02 -18.29
C GLY A 164 19.38 -6.41 -18.30
N GLY A 165 19.07 -7.71 -18.29
CA GLY A 165 17.72 -8.26 -18.28
C GLY A 165 16.87 -7.87 -17.08
N ILE A 166 17.48 -7.58 -15.90
CA ILE A 166 16.75 -7.10 -14.72
C ILE A 166 16.00 -5.81 -15.04
N TYR A 167 16.62 -4.88 -15.75
CA TYR A 167 16.00 -3.60 -16.11
C TYR A 167 14.79 -3.81 -17.00
N ASP A 168 14.89 -4.74 -17.94
CA ASP A 168 13.80 -5.07 -18.86
C ASP A 168 12.65 -5.78 -18.14
N VAL A 169 12.96 -6.71 -17.25
CA VAL A 169 11.96 -7.44 -16.45
C VAL A 169 11.17 -6.46 -15.58
N ILE A 170 11.83 -5.56 -14.84
CA ILE A 170 11.15 -4.61 -13.97
C ILE A 170 10.32 -3.62 -14.79
N SER A 171 10.80 -3.19 -15.94
CA SER A 171 10.08 -2.25 -16.81
C SER A 171 8.80 -2.82 -17.42
N ARG A 172 8.68 -4.15 -17.48
CA ARG A 172 7.50 -4.86 -18.01
C ARG A 172 6.50 -5.27 -16.95
N LEU A 173 6.80 -5.04 -15.65
CA LEU A 173 5.87 -5.38 -14.58
C LEU A 173 4.58 -4.55 -14.67
N PRO A 174 3.41 -5.15 -14.40
CA PRO A 174 2.14 -4.43 -14.42
C PRO A 174 2.12 -3.34 -13.34
N ASN A 175 1.51 -2.20 -13.64
CA ASN A 175 1.39 -1.03 -12.76
C ASN A 175 2.72 -0.39 -12.33
N VAL A 176 3.84 -0.76 -12.94
CA VAL A 176 5.14 -0.14 -12.71
C VAL A 176 5.42 0.88 -13.81
N LYS A 177 5.72 2.12 -13.40
CA LYS A 177 6.33 3.11 -14.27
C LYS A 177 7.81 3.16 -13.99
N ALA A 178 8.60 2.46 -14.80
CA ALA A 178 10.04 2.42 -14.67
C ALA A 178 10.69 3.58 -15.42
N ILE A 179 11.60 4.29 -14.74
CA ILE A 179 12.49 5.30 -15.33
C ILE A 179 13.89 4.72 -15.32
N ASN A 180 14.50 4.56 -16.49
CA ASN A 180 15.79 3.90 -16.61
C ASN A 180 16.95 4.90 -16.56
N HIS A 181 17.70 4.88 -15.47
CA HIS A 181 18.96 5.60 -15.27
C HIS A 181 20.14 4.67 -15.01
N LYS A 182 20.18 3.49 -15.70
CA LYS A 182 21.23 2.46 -15.54
C LYS A 182 22.67 2.95 -15.78
N SER A 183 22.85 4.10 -16.41
CA SER A 183 24.17 4.75 -16.60
C SER A 183 24.59 5.61 -15.40
N LYS A 184 23.65 5.99 -14.51
CA LYS A 184 23.92 6.91 -13.40
C LYS A 184 24.04 6.15 -12.08
N SER A 185 25.07 6.44 -11.28
CA SER A 185 25.22 5.91 -9.93
C SER A 185 24.34 6.71 -8.95
N LEU A 186 23.56 6.00 -8.11
CA LEU A 186 22.76 6.63 -7.08
C LEU A 186 23.63 7.34 -6.04
N GLU A 187 24.80 6.80 -5.69
CA GLU A 187 25.72 7.43 -4.74
C GLU A 187 26.23 8.79 -5.24
N GLN A 188 26.51 8.91 -6.54
CA GLN A 188 26.90 10.18 -7.14
C GLN A 188 25.77 11.21 -7.02
N ILE A 189 24.52 10.78 -7.27
CA ILE A 189 23.35 11.65 -7.15
C ILE A 189 23.14 12.11 -5.70
N ILE A 190 23.28 11.22 -4.73
CA ILE A 190 23.19 11.58 -3.29
C ILE A 190 24.26 12.61 -2.93
N LYS A 191 25.49 12.42 -3.40
CA LYS A 191 26.59 13.40 -3.19
C LYS A 191 26.28 14.75 -3.82
N SER A 192 25.73 14.76 -5.04
CA SER A 192 25.35 16.01 -5.73
C SER A 192 24.21 16.74 -5.02
N LEU A 193 23.24 16.01 -4.45
CA LEU A 193 22.16 16.59 -3.65
C LEU A 193 22.63 17.20 -2.33
N SER A 194 23.68 16.63 -1.72
CA SER A 194 24.28 17.15 -0.48
C SER A 194 25.17 18.37 -0.71
N ASN A 195 25.73 18.53 -1.92
CA ASN A 195 26.57 19.66 -2.31
C ASN A 195 26.13 20.27 -3.63
N PRO A 196 25.02 21.04 -3.67
CA PRO A 196 24.42 21.52 -4.92
C PRO A 196 25.25 22.57 -5.66
N SER A 197 26.30 23.13 -5.03
CA SER A 197 26.98 24.31 -5.55
C SER A 197 28.01 24.05 -6.68
N PHE A 198 28.34 22.81 -7.04
CA PHE A 198 29.45 22.54 -7.97
C PHE A 198 29.32 21.34 -8.92
N ASP A 199 28.14 20.73 -9.08
CA ASP A 199 28.02 19.63 -10.04
C ASP A 199 27.50 20.14 -11.40
N TYR A 200 28.43 20.42 -12.32
CA TYR A 200 28.13 20.80 -13.70
C TYR A 200 27.26 19.76 -14.42
N ASN A 201 27.44 18.47 -14.10
CA ASN A 201 26.61 17.39 -14.65
C ASN A 201 25.16 17.44 -14.12
N ALA A 202 24.97 17.88 -12.89
CA ALA A 202 23.63 18.09 -12.33
C ALA A 202 22.90 19.26 -13.00
N LEU A 203 23.63 20.32 -13.35
CA LEU A 203 23.13 21.48 -14.04
C LEU A 203 22.77 21.19 -15.52
N THR A 204 23.57 20.37 -16.19
CA THR A 204 23.39 20.11 -17.64
C THR A 204 22.46 18.95 -17.95
N ASN A 205 22.45 17.88 -17.13
CA ASN A 205 21.68 16.67 -17.37
C ASN A 205 20.45 16.52 -16.47
N GLY A 206 20.23 17.46 -15.55
CA GLY A 206 19.21 17.39 -14.52
C GLY A 206 19.46 16.24 -13.52
N LEU A 207 19.16 16.45 -12.25
CA LEU A 207 19.10 15.36 -11.27
C LEU A 207 17.74 14.69 -11.40
N PRO A 208 17.67 13.34 -11.37
CA PRO A 208 16.39 12.67 -11.32
C PRO A 208 15.69 13.04 -10.01
N ILE A 209 14.52 13.65 -10.14
CA ILE A 209 13.69 14.00 -8.98
C ILE A 209 12.92 12.75 -8.56
N ILE A 210 13.25 12.24 -7.37
CA ILE A 210 12.53 11.13 -6.74
C ILE A 210 11.53 11.76 -5.77
N GLN A 211 10.25 11.70 -6.12
CA GLN A 211 9.18 12.29 -5.32
C GLN A 211 8.84 11.41 -4.10
N ALA A 212 8.08 11.97 -3.17
CA ALA A 212 7.48 11.16 -2.11
C ALA A 212 6.62 10.04 -2.71
N GLY A 213 6.66 8.86 -2.11
CA GLY A 213 5.97 7.68 -2.61
C GLY A 213 6.63 6.96 -3.78
N ASP A 214 7.62 7.56 -4.46
CA ASP A 214 8.42 6.94 -5.52
C ASP A 214 9.60 6.16 -4.91
N TYR A 215 10.08 5.16 -5.66
CA TYR A 215 11.20 4.33 -5.25
C TYR A 215 12.37 4.46 -6.22
N SER A 216 13.57 4.30 -5.67
CA SER A 216 14.79 4.08 -6.46
C SER A 216 15.30 2.68 -6.20
N LEU A 217 15.78 2.03 -7.24
CA LEU A 217 16.26 0.67 -7.18
C LEU A 217 17.68 0.59 -7.73
N VAL A 218 18.54 -0.08 -6.95
CA VAL A 218 19.90 -0.43 -7.36
C VAL A 218 20.02 -1.95 -7.33
N PRO A 219 20.08 -2.63 -8.50
CA PRO A 219 20.21 -4.08 -8.56
C PRO A 219 21.67 -4.50 -8.36
N GLU A 220 21.89 -5.58 -7.63
CA GLU A 220 23.18 -6.24 -7.48
C GLU A 220 23.04 -7.72 -7.79
N LEU A 221 23.97 -8.27 -8.59
CA LEU A 221 24.02 -9.69 -8.90
C LEU A 221 25.31 -10.29 -8.36
N LEU A 222 25.19 -11.49 -7.82
CA LEU A 222 26.33 -12.34 -7.45
C LEU A 222 26.11 -13.73 -8.05
N LEU A 223 27.00 -14.16 -8.93
CA LEU A 223 27.03 -15.52 -9.44
C LEU A 223 28.08 -16.33 -8.69
N THR A 224 27.64 -17.37 -8.01
CA THR A 224 28.47 -18.21 -7.13
C THR A 224 28.17 -19.70 -7.34
N GLU A 225 29.05 -20.55 -6.85
CA GLU A 225 28.78 -21.98 -6.76
C GLU A 225 27.85 -22.29 -5.58
N SER A 226 26.95 -23.25 -5.77
CA SER A 226 26.02 -23.66 -4.73
C SER A 226 26.67 -24.65 -3.76
N ASN A 227 26.78 -24.28 -2.49
CA ASN A 227 27.34 -25.16 -1.42
C ASN A 227 26.35 -26.23 -0.93
N LYS A 228 25.15 -26.35 -1.51
CA LYS A 228 24.16 -27.36 -1.07
C LYS A 228 24.48 -28.72 -1.69
N GLN A 229 25.06 -29.62 -0.92
CA GLN A 229 25.43 -30.99 -1.31
C GLN A 229 24.25 -31.84 -1.84
N ASN A 230 23.01 -31.44 -1.64
CA ASN A 230 21.81 -32.19 -2.05
C ASN A 230 20.93 -31.44 -3.06
N SER A 231 21.36 -30.33 -3.64
CA SER A 231 20.59 -29.63 -4.65
C SER A 231 21.07 -29.96 -6.04
N PHE A 232 20.15 -30.22 -6.96
CA PHE A 232 20.44 -30.43 -8.39
C PHE A 232 21.05 -29.21 -9.07
N SER A 233 21.04 -28.04 -8.42
CA SER A 233 21.64 -26.82 -8.94
C SER A 233 23.08 -26.65 -8.46
N ASN A 234 24.01 -26.59 -9.44
CA ASN A 234 25.42 -26.46 -9.17
C ASN A 234 25.86 -25.01 -8.94
N TYR A 235 25.05 -24.04 -9.37
CA TYR A 235 25.34 -22.62 -9.28
C TYR A 235 24.14 -21.83 -8.75
N LEU A 236 24.41 -20.67 -8.23
CA LEU A 236 23.40 -19.77 -7.65
C LEU A 236 23.61 -18.36 -8.19
N LEU A 237 22.55 -17.82 -8.80
CA LEU A 237 22.50 -16.38 -9.11
C LEU A 237 21.72 -15.66 -8.00
N ARG A 238 22.42 -14.92 -7.18
CA ARG A 238 21.83 -14.08 -6.16
C ARG A 238 21.51 -12.71 -6.73
N VAL A 239 20.23 -12.34 -6.72
CA VAL A 239 19.74 -11.05 -7.15
C VAL A 239 19.33 -10.24 -5.94
N SER A 240 19.99 -9.13 -5.68
CA SER A 240 19.70 -8.24 -4.57
C SER A 240 19.20 -6.89 -5.08
N PHE A 241 18.09 -6.41 -4.52
CA PHE A 241 17.50 -5.11 -4.80
C PHE A 241 17.68 -4.20 -3.59
N LYS A 242 18.54 -3.18 -3.71
CA LYS A 242 18.60 -2.10 -2.72
C LYS A 242 17.56 -1.07 -3.06
N ILE A 243 16.61 -0.86 -2.13
CA ILE A 243 15.42 -0.03 -2.30
C ILE A 243 15.57 1.25 -1.51
N PHE A 244 15.46 2.36 -2.19
CA PHE A 244 15.47 3.68 -1.58
C PHE A 244 14.12 4.34 -1.82
N LYS A 245 13.64 5.14 -0.87
CA LYS A 245 12.37 5.86 -0.94
C LYS A 245 12.62 7.37 -1.03
N GLY A 246 11.91 8.04 -1.90
CA GLY A 246 11.89 9.50 -1.98
C GLY A 246 10.96 10.16 -0.95
N PRO A 247 11.07 11.47 -0.72
CA PRO A 247 12.22 12.30 -1.05
C PRO A 247 13.39 12.04 -0.09
N GLY A 248 14.61 12.45 -0.47
CA GLY A 248 15.79 12.30 0.41
C GLY A 248 16.55 10.99 0.26
N ILE A 249 16.09 10.10 -0.64
CA ILE A 249 16.81 8.89 -1.08
C ILE A 249 17.34 8.06 0.09
N LYS A 250 16.46 7.70 1.02
CA LYS A 250 16.80 6.88 2.18
C LYS A 250 16.69 5.39 1.84
N LEU A 251 17.73 4.62 2.15
CA LEU A 251 17.68 3.15 2.05
C LEU A 251 16.56 2.62 2.97
N THR A 252 15.59 1.95 2.37
CA THR A 252 14.42 1.44 3.09
C THR A 252 14.51 -0.05 3.34
N ALA A 253 15.07 -0.79 2.38
CA ALA A 253 15.24 -2.24 2.47
C ALA A 253 16.25 -2.75 1.45
N THR A 254 16.77 -3.95 1.72
CA THR A 254 17.43 -4.80 0.73
C THR A 254 16.64 -6.09 0.63
N LYS A 255 16.26 -6.48 -0.58
CA LYS A 255 15.58 -7.75 -0.87
C LYS A 255 16.47 -8.61 -1.73
N THR A 256 16.67 -9.84 -1.30
CA THR A 256 17.57 -10.79 -1.97
C THR A 256 16.78 -12.03 -2.37
N TYR A 257 17.01 -12.49 -3.59
CA TYR A 257 16.43 -13.68 -4.18
C TYR A 257 17.55 -14.57 -4.69
N ASP A 258 17.52 -15.83 -4.31
CA ASP A 258 18.48 -16.84 -4.73
C ASP A 258 17.84 -17.67 -5.86
N LEU A 259 18.39 -17.57 -7.06
CA LEU A 259 17.92 -18.23 -8.26
C LEU A 259 18.84 -19.44 -8.55
N PRO A 260 18.36 -20.67 -8.43
CA PRO A 260 19.17 -21.86 -8.71
C PRO A 260 19.46 -21.97 -10.19
N ILE A 261 20.67 -22.34 -10.56
CA ILE A 261 21.11 -22.59 -11.92
C ILE A 261 21.65 -24.00 -12.02
N GLU A 262 21.03 -24.81 -12.85
CA GLU A 262 21.52 -26.14 -13.22
C GLU A 262 22.39 -26.00 -14.47
N TYR A 263 23.68 -26.19 -14.30
CA TYR A 263 24.63 -26.12 -15.40
C TYR A 263 25.69 -27.23 -15.27
N GLN A 264 25.66 -28.16 -16.21
CA GLN A 264 26.66 -29.21 -16.25
C GLN A 264 27.85 -28.80 -17.13
N TYR A 265 29.02 -28.74 -16.50
CA TYR A 265 30.24 -28.41 -17.20
C TYR A 265 30.71 -29.62 -18.06
N LYS A 266 31.16 -29.35 -19.29
CA LYS A 266 31.74 -30.39 -20.17
C LYS A 266 32.95 -31.02 -19.50
N SER A 267 32.92 -32.34 -19.37
CA SER A 267 34.10 -33.14 -19.04
C SER A 267 35.18 -32.96 -20.09
N LYS A 268 36.46 -33.14 -19.71
CA LYS A 268 37.59 -33.12 -20.65
C LYS A 268 37.53 -34.27 -21.69
N PHE A 269 36.67 -35.27 -21.49
CA PHE A 269 36.47 -36.39 -22.41
C PHE A 269 35.39 -36.07 -23.41
N GLN A 270 35.79 -35.85 -24.70
CA GLN A 270 34.86 -35.46 -25.77
C GLN A 270 33.73 -36.46 -26.03
N PHE A 271 33.92 -37.75 -25.72
CA PHE A 271 32.93 -38.80 -25.92
C PHE A 271 31.70 -38.66 -24.99
N ILE A 272 31.89 -38.16 -23.76
CA ILE A 272 30.80 -37.98 -22.78
C ILE A 272 30.06 -36.65 -23.02
N ASN A 273 30.66 -35.72 -23.73
CA ASN A 273 30.15 -34.36 -23.93
C ASN A 273 28.90 -34.28 -24.83
N ASN A 274 28.68 -35.31 -25.71
CA ASN A 274 27.54 -35.30 -26.61
C ASN A 274 26.23 -35.73 -25.95
N ILE A 275 26.29 -36.25 -24.73
CA ILE A 275 25.12 -36.80 -24.02
C ILE A 275 24.66 -35.86 -22.88
N SER A 276 25.53 -34.97 -22.39
CA SER A 276 25.33 -34.29 -21.13
C SER A 276 25.70 -32.79 -21.12
N THR A 277 25.44 -32.04 -22.18
CA THR A 277 25.65 -30.58 -22.14
C THR A 277 24.35 -29.87 -21.90
N SER A 278 24.31 -29.09 -20.79
CA SER A 278 23.24 -28.14 -20.57
C SER A 278 23.18 -27.17 -21.75
N ASP A 279 22.03 -27.09 -22.38
CA ASP A 279 21.80 -26.04 -23.36
C ASP A 279 21.81 -24.69 -22.64
N ILE A 280 22.80 -23.86 -22.96
CA ILE A 280 22.94 -22.54 -22.33
C ILE A 280 21.74 -21.64 -22.63
N GLN A 281 21.03 -21.85 -23.74
CA GLN A 281 19.81 -21.11 -24.07
C GLN A 281 18.69 -21.49 -23.10
N LEU A 282 18.56 -22.77 -22.75
CA LEU A 282 17.60 -23.22 -21.73
C LEU A 282 17.93 -22.66 -20.36
N VAL A 283 19.22 -22.59 -19.99
CA VAL A 283 19.67 -21.96 -18.73
C VAL A 283 19.31 -20.48 -18.72
N ASP A 284 19.56 -19.77 -19.83
CA ASP A 284 19.24 -18.35 -19.97
C ASP A 284 17.75 -18.08 -19.80
N GLN A 285 16.92 -18.89 -20.46
CA GLN A 285 15.45 -18.80 -20.35
C GLN A 285 14.99 -19.07 -18.90
N ASN A 286 15.48 -20.12 -18.26
CA ASN A 286 15.14 -20.43 -16.86
C ASN A 286 15.53 -19.30 -15.89
N VAL A 287 16.71 -18.71 -16.08
CA VAL A 287 17.15 -17.56 -15.27
C VAL A 287 16.22 -16.37 -15.50
N HIS A 288 15.82 -16.10 -16.74
CA HIS A 288 14.88 -15.02 -17.06
C HIS A 288 13.52 -15.23 -16.38
N ASP A 289 12.96 -16.44 -16.42
CA ASP A 289 11.68 -16.77 -15.78
C ASP A 289 11.76 -16.65 -14.25
N HIS A 290 12.85 -17.09 -13.64
CA HIS A 290 13.10 -16.91 -12.22
C HIS A 290 13.28 -15.44 -11.83
N MET A 291 13.95 -14.64 -12.66
CA MET A 291 14.04 -13.19 -12.44
C MET A 291 12.68 -12.50 -12.50
N LEU A 292 11.83 -12.89 -13.45
CA LEU A 292 10.47 -12.37 -13.56
C LEU A 292 9.64 -12.71 -12.31
N LEU A 293 9.75 -13.95 -11.81
CA LEU A 293 9.09 -14.36 -10.56
C LEU A 293 9.60 -13.57 -9.35
N ALA A 294 10.92 -13.38 -9.24
CA ALA A 294 11.53 -12.60 -8.17
C ALA A 294 11.07 -11.13 -8.23
N ALA A 295 11.04 -10.52 -9.42
CA ALA A 295 10.58 -9.17 -9.62
C ALA A 295 9.08 -9.00 -9.31
N THR A 296 8.26 -10.00 -9.64
CA THR A 296 6.82 -10.00 -9.30
C THR A 296 6.61 -10.06 -7.78
N LYS A 297 7.31 -10.93 -7.07
CA LYS A 297 7.28 -10.99 -5.60
C LYS A 297 7.75 -9.67 -4.98
N PHE A 298 8.80 -9.08 -5.54
CA PHE A 298 9.30 -7.78 -5.13
C PHE A 298 8.24 -6.68 -5.27
N LEU A 299 7.52 -6.64 -6.40
CA LEU A 299 6.44 -5.69 -6.64
C LEU A 299 5.29 -5.88 -5.64
N GLN A 300 4.89 -7.12 -5.36
CA GLN A 300 3.90 -7.42 -4.34
C GLN A 300 4.30 -6.88 -2.97
N ASP A 301 5.55 -7.06 -2.56
CA ASP A 301 6.09 -6.51 -1.32
C ASP A 301 6.03 -4.97 -1.27
N LEU A 302 6.26 -4.29 -2.40
CA LEU A 302 6.14 -2.83 -2.49
C LEU A 302 4.70 -2.35 -2.43
N ASN A 303 3.78 -3.07 -3.08
CA ASN A 303 2.34 -2.76 -3.03
C ASN A 303 1.76 -2.88 -1.61
N CYS A 304 2.31 -3.79 -0.79
CA CYS A 304 1.89 -3.97 0.60
C CYS A 304 2.45 -2.91 1.56
N ARG A 305 3.30 -2.01 1.09
CA ARG A 305 3.80 -0.92 1.93
C ARG A 305 2.83 0.26 1.89
N PRO A 306 2.51 0.84 3.05
CA PRO A 306 1.65 2.01 3.08
C PRO A 306 2.27 3.17 2.31
N LEU A 307 1.40 3.96 1.68
CA LEU A 307 1.83 5.18 1.03
C LEU A 307 2.01 6.27 2.10
N GLU A 308 3.23 6.76 2.26
CA GLU A 308 3.58 7.77 3.26
C GLU A 308 4.06 9.05 2.58
N GLY A 309 3.56 10.19 3.05
CA GLY A 309 3.97 11.51 2.59
C GLY A 309 4.22 12.47 3.75
N LYS A 310 4.92 13.54 3.47
CA LYS A 310 5.19 14.61 4.43
C LYS A 310 4.13 15.69 4.31
N LEU A 311 3.56 16.08 5.44
CA LEU A 311 2.59 17.16 5.52
C LEU A 311 3.28 18.52 5.53
N LYS A 312 2.67 19.48 4.86
CA LYS A 312 3.02 20.90 4.89
C LYS A 312 1.76 21.74 5.07
N VAL A 313 1.86 22.75 5.90
CA VAL A 313 0.79 23.73 6.07
C VAL A 313 1.16 24.97 5.27
N ASN A 314 0.33 25.30 4.28
CA ASN A 314 0.51 26.49 3.45
C ASN A 314 -0.82 27.25 3.34
N GLU A 315 -0.83 28.53 3.69
CA GLU A 315 -2.01 29.42 3.57
C GLU A 315 -3.31 28.81 4.16
N GLY A 316 -3.19 28.15 5.31
CA GLY A 316 -4.32 27.51 5.98
C GLY A 316 -4.80 26.20 5.37
N SER A 317 -4.10 25.69 4.36
CA SER A 317 -4.37 24.40 3.73
C SER A 317 -3.34 23.36 4.16
N LEU A 318 -3.80 22.14 4.43
CA LEU A 318 -2.93 20.99 4.72
C LEU A 318 -2.62 20.27 3.42
N ILE A 319 -1.36 20.23 3.04
CA ILE A 319 -0.90 19.68 1.76
C ILE A 319 0.02 18.49 2.04
N VAL A 320 -0.10 17.43 1.23
CA VAL A 320 0.84 16.32 1.18
C VAL A 320 1.50 16.26 -0.19
N ASP A 321 2.76 15.90 -0.24
CA ASP A 321 3.58 15.75 -1.44
C ASP A 321 3.32 14.43 -2.19
N LEU A 322 2.09 13.95 -2.16
CA LEU A 322 1.58 12.75 -2.82
C LEU A 322 0.36 13.09 -3.65
N GLY A 323 0.24 12.51 -4.84
CA GLY A 323 -0.87 12.79 -5.73
C GLY A 323 -1.36 11.56 -6.48
N ARG A 324 -2.08 11.83 -7.57
CA ARG A 324 -2.66 10.79 -8.43
C ARG A 324 -1.60 9.89 -9.04
N LYS A 325 -0.39 10.41 -9.34
CA LYS A 325 0.72 9.61 -9.88
C LYS A 325 1.21 8.53 -8.93
N GLN A 326 1.06 8.73 -7.63
CA GLN A 326 1.39 7.73 -6.59
C GLN A 326 0.20 6.84 -6.22
N GLY A 327 -0.95 7.03 -6.88
CA GLY A 327 -2.16 6.24 -6.65
C GLY A 327 -3.10 6.79 -5.57
N LEU A 328 -2.89 8.02 -5.10
CA LEU A 328 -3.79 8.64 -4.12
C LEU A 328 -5.14 8.94 -4.76
N LYS A 329 -6.22 8.65 -4.04
CA LYS A 329 -7.61 8.85 -4.48
C LYS A 329 -8.30 9.88 -3.61
N GLN A 330 -9.36 10.49 -4.15
CA GLN A 330 -10.21 11.41 -3.38
C GLN A 330 -10.93 10.65 -2.26
N LYS A 331 -11.11 11.30 -1.11
CA LYS A 331 -11.71 10.74 0.11
C LYS A 331 -10.93 9.59 0.75
N GLN A 332 -9.68 9.35 0.33
CA GLN A 332 -8.84 8.35 0.96
C GLN A 332 -8.41 8.80 2.35
N ILE A 333 -8.42 7.86 3.31
CA ILE A 333 -8.10 8.14 4.71
C ILE A 333 -6.60 8.04 4.93
N GLY A 334 -6.05 9.03 5.64
CA GLY A 334 -4.68 9.07 6.09
C GLY A 334 -4.60 9.16 7.61
N LEU A 335 -3.60 8.49 8.17
CA LEU A 335 -3.31 8.46 9.60
C LEU A 335 -2.03 9.24 9.87
N VAL A 336 -2.12 10.34 10.63
CA VAL A 336 -0.96 11.12 11.10
C VAL A 336 -0.58 10.62 12.47
N LYS A 337 0.64 10.10 12.63
CA LYS A 337 1.16 9.51 13.87
C LYS A 337 2.02 10.52 14.65
N GLY A 338 2.10 10.31 15.97
CA GLY A 338 3.05 11.04 16.83
C GLY A 338 2.57 12.38 17.38
N ILE A 339 1.28 12.67 17.28
CA ILE A 339 0.72 13.91 17.84
C ILE A 339 0.25 13.66 19.26
N ASN A 340 0.87 14.36 20.22
CA ASN A 340 0.44 14.34 21.62
C ASN A 340 -0.72 15.33 21.81
N ILE A 341 -1.95 14.90 21.57
CA ILE A 341 -3.15 15.71 21.85
C ILE A 341 -3.49 15.53 23.32
N LYS A 342 -3.06 16.47 24.16
CA LYS A 342 -3.22 16.44 25.63
C LYS A 342 -4.68 16.34 26.12
N ASN A 343 -5.68 16.49 25.26
CA ASN A 343 -7.12 16.52 25.60
C ASN A 343 -7.96 15.53 24.78
N SER A 344 -7.36 14.51 24.18
CA SER A 344 -8.14 13.49 23.46
C SER A 344 -8.65 12.43 24.44
N MET A 345 -9.95 12.15 24.44
CA MET A 345 -10.54 11.05 25.20
C MET A 345 -10.04 9.68 24.71
N LEU A 346 -9.43 9.65 23.55
CA LEU A 346 -8.79 8.47 22.99
C LEU A 346 -7.30 8.52 23.36
N ASN A 347 -6.81 7.52 24.07
CA ASN A 347 -5.40 7.37 24.44
C ASN A 347 -4.44 7.20 23.24
N ASN A 348 -4.89 7.46 22.01
CA ASN A 348 -4.10 7.35 20.80
C ASN A 348 -3.76 8.73 20.24
N SER A 349 -2.49 9.00 20.13
CA SER A 349 -1.88 10.22 19.58
C SER A 349 -1.93 10.26 18.03
N SER A 350 -3.05 9.88 17.42
CA SER A 350 -3.18 9.83 15.95
C SER A 350 -4.28 10.78 15.50
N VAL A 351 -4.04 11.53 14.43
CA VAL A 351 -5.05 12.37 13.79
C VAL A 351 -5.41 11.75 12.45
N ILE A 352 -6.71 11.61 12.19
CA ILE A 352 -7.23 11.16 10.92
C ILE A 352 -7.41 12.36 10.00
N VAL A 353 -6.90 12.23 8.77
CA VAL A 353 -7.11 13.14 7.67
C VAL A 353 -7.73 12.42 6.49
N HIS A 354 -8.41 13.14 5.61
CA HIS A 354 -8.86 12.57 4.34
C HIS A 354 -8.49 13.49 3.19
N THR A 355 -8.27 12.89 2.02
CA THR A 355 -7.99 13.65 0.80
C THR A 355 -9.25 14.38 0.34
N ASN A 356 -9.16 15.71 0.23
CA ASN A 356 -10.21 16.56 -0.31
C ASN A 356 -10.05 16.75 -1.82
N MET A 357 -8.88 17.22 -2.25
CA MET A 357 -8.53 17.40 -3.66
C MET A 357 -7.24 16.64 -3.96
N VAL A 358 -7.21 15.94 -5.10
CA VAL A 358 -6.05 15.15 -5.52
C VAL A 358 -5.56 15.68 -6.86
N TYR A 359 -4.36 16.23 -6.86
CA TYR A 359 -3.62 16.66 -8.05
C TYR A 359 -2.62 15.58 -8.47
N ASP A 360 -1.86 15.80 -9.52
CA ASP A 360 -0.93 14.81 -10.05
C ASP A 360 0.24 14.50 -9.09
N ASN A 361 0.81 15.53 -8.44
CA ASN A 361 2.01 15.41 -7.62
C ASN A 361 1.79 15.77 -6.14
N TYR A 362 0.64 16.30 -5.78
CA TYR A 362 0.30 16.68 -4.40
C TYR A 362 -1.20 16.55 -4.16
N SER A 363 -1.62 16.57 -2.91
CA SER A 363 -3.04 16.57 -2.54
C SER A 363 -3.30 17.48 -1.36
N ILE A 364 -4.53 18.03 -1.32
CA ILE A 364 -5.03 18.82 -0.20
C ILE A 364 -5.83 17.91 0.71
N LEU A 365 -5.52 17.96 1.99
CA LEU A 365 -6.12 17.13 3.03
C LEU A 365 -6.98 17.98 3.95
N LEU A 366 -7.97 17.35 4.55
CA LEU A 366 -8.75 17.91 5.65
C LEU A 366 -8.69 16.96 6.84
N PRO A 367 -8.49 17.47 8.06
CA PRO A 367 -8.63 16.65 9.26
C PRO A 367 -10.09 16.26 9.45
N LEU A 368 -10.33 15.07 9.99
CA LEU A 368 -11.68 14.60 10.33
C LEU A 368 -12.27 15.47 11.45
N ASN A 369 -11.44 15.84 12.42
CA ASN A 369 -11.81 16.68 13.55
C ASN A 369 -11.35 18.12 13.32
N ASP A 370 -12.31 19.06 13.20
CA ASP A 370 -12.05 20.49 12.94
C ASP A 370 -11.32 21.19 14.11
N ASN A 371 -11.29 20.60 15.31
CA ASN A 371 -10.60 21.15 16.47
C ASN A 371 -9.07 20.96 16.39
N VAL A 372 -8.58 20.23 15.41
CA VAL A 372 -7.14 20.03 15.21
C VAL A 372 -6.53 21.28 14.60
N LYS A 373 -5.58 21.90 15.31
CA LYS A 373 -4.81 23.02 14.78
C LYS A 373 -3.87 22.51 13.69
N LEU A 374 -4.03 23.00 12.47
CA LEU A 374 -3.22 22.58 11.31
C LEU A 374 -1.72 22.76 11.54
N SER A 375 -1.31 23.81 12.27
CA SER A 375 0.09 24.06 12.62
C SER A 375 0.76 22.88 13.34
N ASN A 376 0.00 22.09 14.08
CA ASN A 376 0.52 20.92 14.78
C ASN A 376 0.79 19.73 13.81
N LEU A 377 0.27 19.79 12.59
CA LEU A 377 0.43 18.76 11.57
C LEU A 377 1.58 19.07 10.62
N ASP A 378 2.15 20.26 10.68
CA ASP A 378 3.24 20.67 9.80
C ASP A 378 4.47 19.80 9.99
N ASN A 379 5.08 19.37 8.87
CA ASN A 379 6.23 18.47 8.84
C ASN A 379 5.99 17.04 9.38
N MET A 380 4.77 16.69 9.77
CA MET A 380 4.42 15.34 10.20
C MET A 380 4.32 14.39 9.01
N ILE A 381 4.36 13.09 9.29
CA ILE A 381 4.19 12.03 8.28
C ILE A 381 2.75 11.52 8.37
N VAL A 382 2.09 11.51 7.22
CA VAL A 382 0.80 10.85 7.03
C VAL A 382 1.01 9.52 6.33
N GLU A 383 0.36 8.49 6.81
CA GLU A 383 0.31 7.15 6.23
C GLU A 383 -1.10 6.91 5.68
N PHE A 384 -1.20 6.74 4.37
CA PHE A 384 -2.48 6.45 3.72
C PHE A 384 -2.76 4.96 3.77
N VAL A 385 -4.00 4.68 4.10
CA VAL A 385 -4.51 3.33 4.20
C VAL A 385 -5.36 3.05 2.97
N GLU A 386 -5.12 1.91 2.37
CA GLU A 386 -5.84 1.42 1.19
C GLU A 386 -7.02 0.52 1.58
#